data_a267e1a6e889140f86ebbf5744fa3759
#
_entry.id   a267e1a6e889140f86ebbf5744fa3759
#
_cell.length_a   1.000
_cell.length_b   1.000
_cell.length_c   1.000
_cell.angle_alpha   90.00
_cell.angle_beta   90.00
_cell.angle_gamma   90.00
#
_symmetry.space_group_name_H-M   'P 1'
#
loop_
_entity.id
_entity.type
_entity.pdbx_description
1 polymer ?
#
loop_
_entity_poly.entity_id
_entity_poly.type
_entity_poly.pdbx_seq_one_letter_code
_entity_poly.pdbx_strand_id
1 'polypeptide(L)'
;MSLARTLVKDALNAAAPADAILLQGWVRTRRDAKAFSFIELNDGSCLKGIQIIANASLPNYATDIGRAQTGASIEVRGKLVPSQGQGQKWEVVAESLAIVGEVDASYPLQKKGHTLEFLREIAHLRPRSNLFGAVFRVRSRLAFAVHQFFQERGFAYVHAPIITASDCEGAGELFRVTTLDPSHPPMTEAGDVDFRQDFFARKCT
;
A
#
# COMPACT_ATOMS: atom_id res chain seq x y z
N MET A 1 -29.55 7.26 -2.94
CA MET A 1 -28.34 7.52 -2.13
C MET A 1 -27.21 6.62 -2.64
N SER A 2 -26.03 7.16 -2.87
CA SER A 2 -24.87 6.31 -3.22
C SER A 2 -24.45 5.51 -2.00
N LEU A 3 -24.22 4.21 -2.17
CA LEU A 3 -23.74 3.32 -1.11
C LEU A 3 -22.30 3.74 -0.74
N ALA A 4 -22.05 4.02 0.55
CA ALA A 4 -20.73 4.37 1.03
C ALA A 4 -19.79 3.15 0.98
N ARG A 5 -18.52 3.36 0.67
CA ARG A 5 -17.50 2.31 0.69
C ARG A 5 -17.32 1.76 2.10
N THR A 6 -17.33 0.44 2.21
CA THR A 6 -16.97 -0.29 3.44
C THR A 6 -15.53 -0.79 3.32
N LEU A 7 -14.75 -0.71 4.40
CA LEU A 7 -13.40 -1.29 4.41
C LEU A 7 -13.48 -2.81 4.62
N VAL A 8 -12.55 -3.55 4.03
CA VAL A 8 -12.47 -5.02 4.19
C VAL A 8 -12.37 -5.42 5.65
N LYS A 9 -11.59 -4.70 6.47
CA LYS A 9 -11.50 -4.95 7.92
C LYS A 9 -12.85 -4.83 8.63
N ASP A 10 -13.67 -3.86 8.23
CA ASP A 10 -14.97 -3.61 8.86
C ASP A 10 -16.00 -4.66 8.42
N ALA A 11 -15.98 -5.06 7.15
CA ALA A 11 -16.78 -6.17 6.64
C ALA A 11 -16.44 -7.49 7.34
N LEU A 12 -15.14 -7.81 7.53
CA LEU A 12 -14.70 -9.02 8.23
C LEU A 12 -15.08 -9.03 9.73
N ASN A 13 -15.23 -7.86 10.36
CA ASN A 13 -15.60 -7.70 11.75
C ASN A 13 -17.09 -7.37 11.94
N ALA A 14 -17.90 -7.42 10.91
CA ALA A 14 -19.33 -7.16 11.00
C ALA A 14 -20.02 -8.04 12.04
N ALA A 15 -20.95 -7.46 12.79
CA ALA A 15 -21.74 -8.18 13.79
C ALA A 15 -22.84 -9.03 13.15
N ALA A 16 -23.39 -8.60 12.02
CA ALA A 16 -24.50 -9.19 11.30
C ALA A 16 -24.29 -9.14 9.78
N PRO A 17 -25.03 -9.96 9.00
CA PRO A 17 -25.09 -9.83 7.54
C PRO A 17 -25.56 -8.44 7.11
N ALA A 18 -25.28 -8.06 5.87
CA ALA A 18 -25.75 -6.82 5.27
C ALA A 18 -26.29 -7.07 3.88
N ASP A 19 -27.49 -6.52 3.58
CA ASP A 19 -28.14 -6.67 2.27
C ASP A 19 -27.48 -5.84 1.16
N ALA A 20 -26.71 -4.82 1.53
CA ALA A 20 -25.96 -4.02 0.58
C ALA A 20 -24.61 -3.60 1.15
N ILE A 21 -23.54 -3.91 0.41
CA ILE A 21 -22.16 -3.52 0.75
C ILE A 21 -21.41 -3.11 -0.52
N LEU A 22 -20.58 -2.07 -0.40
CA LEU A 22 -19.68 -1.61 -1.46
C LEU A 22 -18.24 -1.82 -1.00
N LEU A 23 -17.51 -2.65 -1.71
CA LEU A 23 -16.09 -2.89 -1.51
C LEU A 23 -15.28 -2.42 -2.73
N GLN A 24 -14.11 -1.88 -2.48
CA GLN A 24 -13.13 -1.50 -3.50
C GLN A 24 -11.76 -1.95 -3.04
N GLY A 25 -11.00 -2.58 -3.92
CA GLY A 25 -9.66 -3.07 -3.56
C GLY A 25 -9.00 -3.83 -4.71
N TRP A 26 -7.96 -4.56 -4.37
CA TRP A 26 -7.17 -5.33 -5.33
C TRP A 26 -7.43 -6.83 -5.18
N VAL A 27 -7.50 -7.50 -6.32
CA VAL A 27 -7.58 -8.96 -6.41
C VAL A 27 -6.26 -9.56 -5.92
N ARG A 28 -6.34 -10.38 -4.88
CA ARG A 28 -5.20 -11.16 -4.36
C ARG A 28 -5.09 -12.50 -5.05
N THR A 29 -6.20 -13.19 -5.17
CA THR A 29 -6.31 -14.46 -5.87
C THR A 29 -7.67 -14.57 -6.54
N ARG A 30 -7.71 -15.33 -7.62
CA ARG A 30 -8.95 -15.77 -8.28
C ARG A 30 -8.91 -17.25 -8.52
N ARG A 31 -10.04 -17.89 -8.37
CA ARG A 31 -10.27 -19.31 -8.69
C ARG A 31 -11.66 -19.47 -9.31
N ASP A 32 -11.70 -20.04 -10.50
CA ASP A 32 -12.93 -20.28 -11.21
C ASP A 32 -13.50 -21.68 -10.87
N ALA A 33 -14.82 -21.76 -10.73
CA ALA A 33 -15.62 -22.96 -10.67
C ALA A 33 -16.62 -22.95 -11.82
N LYS A 34 -17.41 -24.03 -11.98
CA LYS A 34 -18.34 -24.16 -13.12
C LYS A 34 -19.39 -23.03 -13.21
N ALA A 35 -19.88 -22.56 -12.05
CA ALA A 35 -21.01 -21.63 -11.96
C ALA A 35 -20.65 -20.29 -11.34
N PHE A 36 -19.45 -20.10 -10.84
CA PHE A 36 -19.01 -18.88 -10.14
C PHE A 36 -17.49 -18.78 -10.05
N SER A 37 -17.00 -17.58 -9.81
CA SER A 37 -15.59 -17.31 -9.44
C SER A 37 -15.50 -16.94 -7.98
N PHE A 38 -14.50 -17.47 -7.30
CA PHE A 38 -14.04 -16.98 -6.00
C PHE A 38 -12.91 -15.97 -6.20
N ILE A 39 -13.08 -14.77 -5.69
CA ILE A 39 -12.10 -13.70 -5.76
C ILE A 39 -11.76 -13.26 -4.34
N GLU A 40 -10.50 -13.32 -3.96
CA GLU A 40 -10.03 -12.73 -2.72
C GLU A 40 -9.70 -11.25 -2.95
N LEU A 41 -10.45 -10.36 -2.31
CA LEU A 41 -10.28 -8.92 -2.36
C LEU A 41 -9.57 -8.40 -1.11
N ASN A 42 -8.57 -7.54 -1.28
CA ASN A 42 -7.92 -6.84 -0.19
C ASN A 42 -7.77 -5.36 -0.53
N ASP A 43 -8.14 -4.48 0.39
CA ASP A 43 -8.08 -3.02 0.24
C ASP A 43 -6.94 -2.38 1.04
N GLY A 44 -6.09 -3.19 1.67
CA GLY A 44 -5.02 -2.73 2.53
C GLY A 44 -5.43 -2.35 3.96
N SER A 45 -6.70 -2.35 4.31
CA SER A 45 -7.17 -2.02 5.67
C SER A 45 -6.76 -3.07 6.72
N CYS A 46 -6.55 -4.32 6.30
CA CYS A 46 -6.02 -5.41 7.12
C CYS A 46 -5.19 -6.39 6.27
N LEU A 47 -4.56 -7.38 6.92
CA LEU A 47 -3.76 -8.39 6.21
C LEU A 47 -4.61 -9.42 5.48
N LYS A 48 -5.79 -9.75 6.04
CA LYS A 48 -6.71 -10.72 5.43
C LYS A 48 -7.47 -10.08 4.28
N GLY A 49 -7.74 -10.85 3.24
CA GLY A 49 -8.74 -10.53 2.22
C GLY A 49 -10.13 -11.00 2.62
N ILE A 50 -11.13 -10.52 1.91
CA ILE A 50 -12.50 -11.04 1.97
C ILE A 50 -12.81 -11.79 0.69
N GLN A 51 -13.51 -12.92 0.79
CA GLN A 51 -13.93 -13.69 -0.36
C GLN A 51 -15.16 -13.06 -1.02
N ILE A 52 -15.05 -12.86 -2.32
CA ILE A 52 -16.16 -12.45 -3.19
C ILE A 52 -16.60 -13.68 -4.01
N ILE A 53 -17.89 -13.94 -4.03
CA ILE A 53 -18.51 -14.94 -4.90
C ILE A 53 -19.16 -14.21 -6.06
N ALA A 54 -18.59 -14.35 -7.25
CA ALA A 54 -19.13 -13.79 -8.49
C ALA A 54 -19.79 -14.90 -9.30
N ASN A 55 -21.12 -14.85 -9.40
CA ASN A 55 -21.90 -15.86 -10.13
C ASN A 55 -21.73 -15.69 -11.64
N ALA A 56 -21.66 -16.80 -12.39
CA ALA A 56 -21.56 -16.79 -13.85
C ALA A 56 -22.80 -16.19 -14.55
N SER A 57 -23.90 -16.03 -13.83
CA SER A 57 -25.10 -15.33 -14.33
C SER A 57 -24.99 -13.81 -14.33
N LEU A 58 -23.94 -13.22 -13.76
CA LEU A 58 -23.72 -11.77 -13.82
C LEU A 58 -23.51 -11.33 -15.28
N PRO A 59 -24.17 -10.25 -15.73
CA PRO A 59 -24.19 -9.85 -17.14
C PRO A 59 -22.79 -9.64 -17.76
N ASN A 60 -21.84 -9.18 -16.95
CA ASN A 60 -20.46 -8.89 -17.37
C ASN A 60 -19.46 -9.98 -16.94
N TYR A 61 -19.94 -11.19 -16.63
CA TYR A 61 -19.07 -12.27 -16.15
C TYR A 61 -17.97 -12.63 -17.15
N ALA A 62 -18.32 -12.79 -18.42
CA ALA A 62 -17.38 -13.16 -19.47
C ALA A 62 -16.45 -12.01 -19.86
N THR A 63 -16.95 -10.76 -19.87
CA THR A 63 -16.21 -9.59 -20.35
C THR A 63 -15.29 -9.00 -19.31
N ASP A 64 -15.77 -8.83 -18.06
CA ASP A 64 -15.04 -8.11 -17.02
C ASP A 64 -14.52 -9.04 -15.92
N ILE A 65 -15.41 -9.87 -15.35
CA ILE A 65 -15.02 -10.74 -14.24
C ILE A 65 -13.96 -11.74 -14.69
N GLY A 66 -14.03 -12.21 -15.94
CA GLY A 66 -13.01 -13.05 -16.57
C GLY A 66 -11.61 -12.41 -16.58
N ARG A 67 -11.51 -11.09 -16.61
CA ARG A 67 -10.26 -10.31 -16.65
C ARG A 67 -9.78 -9.82 -15.27
N ALA A 68 -10.56 -10.04 -14.20
CA ALA A 68 -10.19 -9.69 -12.82
C ALA A 68 -9.06 -10.60 -12.30
N GLN A 69 -7.86 -10.45 -12.87
CA GLN A 69 -6.67 -11.22 -12.51
C GLN A 69 -6.02 -10.70 -11.23
N THR A 70 -5.08 -11.48 -10.65
CA THR A 70 -4.28 -11.06 -9.49
C THR A 70 -3.60 -9.72 -9.75
N GLY A 71 -3.86 -8.75 -8.91
CA GLY A 71 -3.34 -7.38 -9.02
C GLY A 71 -4.32 -6.37 -9.61
N ALA A 72 -5.36 -6.80 -10.33
CA ALA A 72 -6.41 -5.89 -10.82
C ALA A 72 -7.13 -5.19 -9.67
N SER A 73 -7.54 -3.95 -9.87
CA SER A 73 -8.41 -3.23 -8.94
C SER A 73 -9.85 -3.34 -9.36
N ILE A 74 -10.71 -3.64 -8.40
CA ILE A 74 -12.14 -3.88 -8.66
C ILE A 74 -13.03 -3.14 -7.66
N GLU A 75 -14.23 -2.80 -8.11
CA GLU A 75 -15.36 -2.40 -7.29
C GLU A 75 -16.38 -3.54 -7.27
N VAL A 76 -16.89 -3.86 -6.08
CA VAL A 76 -17.88 -4.93 -5.88
C VAL A 76 -19.03 -4.37 -5.07
N ARG A 77 -20.25 -4.57 -5.57
CA ARG A 77 -21.50 -4.36 -4.83
C ARG A 77 -22.18 -5.69 -4.63
N GLY A 78 -22.72 -5.93 -3.47
CA GLY A 78 -23.37 -7.20 -3.18
C GLY A 78 -23.82 -7.31 -1.74
N LYS A 79 -24.05 -8.55 -1.30
CA LYS A 79 -24.53 -8.89 0.04
C LYS A 79 -23.42 -9.50 0.87
N LEU A 80 -23.27 -9.03 2.11
CA LEU A 80 -22.41 -9.67 3.10
C LEU A 80 -23.17 -10.81 3.76
N VAL A 81 -22.68 -12.03 3.59
CA VAL A 81 -23.36 -13.24 4.08
C VAL A 81 -22.39 -14.08 4.94
N PRO A 82 -22.92 -14.92 5.85
CA PRO A 82 -22.10 -15.90 6.54
C PRO A 82 -21.41 -16.83 5.53
N SER A 83 -20.09 -17.01 5.70
CA SER A 83 -19.34 -17.89 4.81
C SER A 83 -19.67 -19.35 5.03
N GLN A 84 -19.78 -20.10 3.95
CA GLN A 84 -19.87 -21.56 3.98
C GLN A 84 -18.48 -22.23 4.05
N GLY A 85 -17.40 -21.46 3.82
CA GLY A 85 -16.04 -21.94 3.86
C GLY A 85 -15.45 -21.97 5.28
N GLN A 86 -14.54 -22.90 5.52
CA GLN A 86 -13.79 -22.94 6.78
C GLN A 86 -12.77 -21.80 6.87
N GLY A 87 -12.61 -21.23 8.07
CA GLY A 87 -11.56 -20.24 8.35
C GLY A 87 -11.93 -18.79 8.06
N GLN A 88 -13.15 -18.49 7.60
CA GLN A 88 -13.68 -17.14 7.43
C GLN A 88 -15.13 -17.05 7.93
N LYS A 89 -15.46 -15.90 8.54
CA LYS A 89 -16.81 -15.65 9.07
C LYS A 89 -17.76 -15.12 8.01
N TRP A 90 -17.26 -14.27 7.14
CA TRP A 90 -18.04 -13.52 6.16
C TRP A 90 -17.49 -13.70 4.75
N GLU A 91 -18.39 -13.67 3.78
CA GLU A 91 -18.10 -13.57 2.35
C GLU A 91 -19.10 -12.61 1.68
N VAL A 92 -18.80 -12.14 0.49
CA VAL A 92 -19.68 -11.25 -0.27
C VAL A 92 -20.18 -11.95 -1.52
N VAL A 93 -21.49 -12.08 -1.64
CA VAL A 93 -22.13 -12.48 -2.88
C VAL A 93 -22.29 -11.24 -3.76
N ALA A 94 -21.54 -11.19 -4.85
CA ALA A 94 -21.56 -10.06 -5.77
C ALA A 94 -22.89 -9.98 -6.53
N GLU A 95 -23.49 -8.81 -6.55
CA GLU A 95 -24.60 -8.41 -7.42
C GLU A 95 -24.10 -7.64 -8.64
N SER A 96 -23.00 -6.92 -8.47
CA SER A 96 -22.24 -6.32 -9.58
C SER A 96 -20.75 -6.28 -9.23
N LEU A 97 -19.91 -6.37 -10.27
CA LEU A 97 -18.46 -6.22 -10.16
C LEU A 97 -17.96 -5.44 -11.39
N ALA A 98 -17.17 -4.41 -11.15
CA ALA A 98 -16.54 -3.64 -12.20
C ALA A 98 -15.02 -3.64 -12.03
N ILE A 99 -14.27 -3.72 -13.13
CA ILE A 99 -12.83 -3.50 -13.14
C ILE A 99 -12.60 -1.98 -13.16
N VAL A 100 -11.88 -1.49 -12.16
CA VAL A 100 -11.44 -0.08 -12.06
C VAL A 100 -10.08 0.09 -12.72
N GLY A 101 -9.20 -0.90 -12.59
CA GLY A 101 -7.89 -0.92 -13.24
C GLY A 101 -7.50 -2.34 -13.59
N GLU A 102 -7.14 -2.52 -14.83
CA GLU A 102 -6.66 -3.79 -15.35
C GLU A 102 -5.21 -4.07 -14.91
N VAL A 103 -4.82 -5.31 -15.07
CA VAL A 103 -3.45 -5.76 -14.84
C VAL A 103 -3.00 -6.58 -16.04
N ASP A 104 -1.75 -6.45 -16.42
CA ASP A 104 -1.15 -7.27 -17.45
C ASP A 104 -0.36 -8.47 -16.89
N ALA A 105 0.12 -9.32 -17.77
CA ALA A 105 0.86 -10.53 -17.41
C ALA A 105 2.20 -10.26 -16.72
N SER A 106 2.72 -9.03 -16.77
CA SER A 106 3.99 -8.64 -16.14
C SER A 106 3.86 -8.35 -14.65
N TYR A 107 2.62 -8.31 -14.10
CA TYR A 107 2.41 -8.04 -12.68
C TYR A 107 3.16 -9.05 -11.81
N PRO A 108 4.13 -8.60 -10.98
CA PRO A 108 5.10 -9.51 -10.39
C PRO A 108 4.59 -10.27 -9.16
N LEU A 109 3.58 -9.73 -8.43
CA LEU A 109 3.06 -10.35 -7.21
C LEU A 109 1.99 -11.40 -7.52
N GLN A 110 2.41 -12.51 -8.11
CA GLN A 110 1.55 -13.65 -8.37
C GLN A 110 1.30 -14.51 -7.11
N LYS A 111 0.34 -15.46 -7.19
CA LYS A 111 0.02 -16.40 -6.11
C LYS A 111 1.17 -17.41 -5.91
N LYS A 112 2.29 -16.96 -5.37
CA LYS A 112 3.45 -17.79 -5.01
C LYS A 112 4.24 -17.13 -3.89
N GLY A 113 5.15 -17.87 -3.25
CA GLY A 113 6.12 -17.30 -2.32
C GLY A 113 7.10 -16.39 -3.07
N HIS A 114 7.46 -15.27 -2.45
CA HIS A 114 8.44 -14.32 -2.99
C HIS A 114 9.58 -14.17 -1.98
N THR A 115 10.82 -14.15 -2.45
CA THR A 115 11.99 -13.92 -1.58
C THR A 115 12.04 -12.46 -1.13
N LEU A 116 12.79 -12.19 -0.06
CA LEU A 116 12.98 -10.83 0.44
C LEU A 116 13.76 -9.96 -0.55
N GLU A 117 14.73 -10.55 -1.26
CA GLU A 117 15.53 -9.92 -2.29
C GLU A 117 14.62 -9.42 -3.41
N PHE A 118 13.83 -10.31 -3.99
CA PHE A 118 12.86 -9.96 -5.03
C PHE A 118 11.88 -8.87 -4.58
N LEU A 119 11.35 -8.95 -3.35
CA LEU A 119 10.44 -7.94 -2.83
C LEU A 119 11.11 -6.57 -2.62
N ARG A 120 12.44 -6.51 -2.48
CA ARG A 120 13.19 -5.24 -2.46
C ARG A 120 13.39 -4.64 -3.85
N GLU A 121 13.54 -5.48 -4.88
CA GLU A 121 13.60 -5.01 -6.28
C GLU A 121 12.30 -4.35 -6.71
N ILE A 122 11.14 -4.90 -6.28
CA ILE A 122 9.82 -4.32 -6.54
C ILE A 122 9.31 -3.47 -5.35
N ALA A 123 10.14 -2.58 -4.84
CA ALA A 123 9.92 -1.84 -3.60
C ALA A 123 8.55 -1.15 -3.49
N HIS A 124 8.03 -0.62 -4.60
CA HIS A 124 6.72 0.05 -4.70
C HIS A 124 5.53 -0.91 -4.52
N LEU A 125 5.68 -2.20 -4.80
CA LEU A 125 4.64 -3.22 -4.67
C LEU A 125 4.76 -4.07 -3.40
N ARG A 126 5.95 -4.13 -2.79
CA ARG A 126 6.19 -5.00 -1.62
C ARG A 126 5.22 -4.80 -0.44
N PRO A 127 4.63 -3.59 -0.18
CA PRO A 127 3.63 -3.43 0.87
C PRO A 127 2.38 -4.30 0.67
N ARG A 128 2.11 -4.73 -0.56
CA ARG A 128 0.99 -5.63 -0.88
C ARG A 128 1.28 -7.09 -0.52
N SER A 129 2.52 -7.47 -0.23
CA SER A 129 2.84 -8.79 0.32
C SER A 129 2.45 -8.87 1.80
N ASN A 130 2.11 -10.08 2.29
CA ASN A 130 1.73 -10.26 3.68
C ASN A 130 2.86 -9.86 4.64
N LEU A 131 4.08 -10.25 4.31
CA LEU A 131 5.25 -9.96 5.15
C LEU A 131 5.50 -8.45 5.27
N PHE A 132 5.70 -7.75 4.15
CA PHE A 132 5.95 -6.31 4.22
C PHE A 132 4.72 -5.50 4.64
N GLY A 133 3.52 -5.99 4.33
CA GLY A 133 2.29 -5.42 4.87
C GLY A 133 2.26 -5.47 6.40
N ALA A 134 2.72 -6.57 7.02
CA ALA A 134 2.85 -6.68 8.47
C ALA A 134 3.98 -5.79 9.00
N VAL A 135 5.17 -5.85 8.40
CA VAL A 135 6.34 -5.04 8.79
C VAL A 135 6.01 -3.55 8.79
N PHE A 136 5.39 -3.03 7.74
CA PHE A 136 5.06 -1.60 7.67
C PHE A 136 3.98 -1.18 8.69
N ARG A 137 3.04 -2.07 9.02
CA ARG A 137 2.08 -1.80 10.10
C ARG A 137 2.76 -1.71 11.46
N VAL A 138 3.65 -2.66 11.78
CA VAL A 138 4.44 -2.62 13.02
C VAL A 138 5.29 -1.36 13.07
N ARG A 139 6.02 -1.05 11.99
CA ARG A 139 6.86 0.16 11.89
C ARG A 139 6.05 1.44 12.12
N SER A 140 4.88 1.56 11.49
CA SER A 140 3.99 2.71 11.66
C SER A 140 3.55 2.87 13.12
N ARG A 141 3.15 1.77 13.77
CA ARG A 141 2.72 1.78 15.17
C ARG A 141 3.86 2.12 16.13
N LEU A 142 5.07 1.58 15.87
CA LEU A 142 6.24 1.90 16.69
C LEU A 142 6.65 3.36 16.57
N ALA A 143 6.69 3.93 15.38
CA ALA A 143 7.00 5.34 15.19
C ALA A 143 6.02 6.24 15.97
N PHE A 144 4.72 5.94 15.88
CA PHE A 144 3.71 6.68 16.64
C PHE A 144 3.88 6.49 18.16
N ALA A 145 4.14 5.26 18.62
CA ALA A 145 4.32 4.96 20.03
C ALA A 145 5.52 5.70 20.64
N VAL A 146 6.61 5.89 19.90
CA VAL A 146 7.77 6.69 20.37
C VAL A 146 7.35 8.14 20.60
N HIS A 147 6.64 8.76 19.63
CA HIS A 147 6.14 10.12 19.80
C HIS A 147 5.18 10.24 20.99
N GLN A 148 4.24 9.30 21.10
CA GLN A 148 3.29 9.26 22.21
C GLN A 148 3.98 9.16 23.56
N PHE A 149 4.96 8.25 23.69
CA PHE A 149 5.72 8.05 24.92
C PHE A 149 6.38 9.32 25.43
N PHE A 150 7.03 10.08 24.54
CA PHE A 150 7.70 11.31 24.93
C PHE A 150 6.69 12.44 25.21
N GLN A 151 5.65 12.59 24.41
CA GLN A 151 4.64 13.63 24.66
C GLN A 151 3.87 13.44 25.97
N GLU A 152 3.50 12.22 26.32
CA GLU A 152 2.85 11.89 27.61
C GLU A 152 3.74 12.23 28.82
N ARG A 153 5.06 12.38 28.60
CA ARG A 153 6.04 12.78 29.63
C ARG A 153 6.43 14.25 29.58
N GLY A 154 5.69 15.07 28.83
CA GLY A 154 5.88 16.51 28.77
C GLY A 154 6.98 16.97 27.80
N PHE A 155 7.54 16.09 26.96
CA PHE A 155 8.48 16.49 25.94
C PHE A 155 7.75 17.11 24.75
N ALA A 156 8.28 18.23 24.25
CA ALA A 156 7.80 18.84 23.01
C ALA A 156 8.53 18.22 21.80
N TYR A 157 7.78 17.82 20.78
CA TYR A 157 8.36 17.42 19.50
C TYR A 157 8.71 18.66 18.69
N VAL A 158 9.98 18.97 18.61
CA VAL A 158 10.51 20.04 17.74
C VAL A 158 10.97 19.38 16.44
N HIS A 159 10.31 19.69 15.33
CA HIS A 159 10.67 19.19 14.01
C HIS A 159 11.95 19.91 13.53
N ALA A 160 13.12 19.43 13.99
CA ALA A 160 14.40 19.96 13.59
C ALA A 160 14.67 19.68 12.09
N PRO A 161 15.30 20.61 11.35
CA PRO A 161 15.70 20.37 9.97
C PRO A 161 16.68 19.20 9.87
N ILE A 162 16.49 18.36 8.84
CA ILE A 162 17.41 17.26 8.53
C ILE A 162 18.63 17.81 7.79
N ILE A 163 18.41 18.78 6.88
CA ILE A 163 19.48 19.44 6.14
C ILE A 163 20.06 20.55 7.00
N THR A 164 21.36 20.54 7.23
CA THR A 164 22.08 21.49 8.08
C THR A 164 23.37 21.97 7.43
N ALA A 165 23.86 23.12 7.83
CA ALA A 165 25.18 23.58 7.49
C ALA A 165 26.21 23.36 8.62
N SER A 166 25.79 22.71 9.71
CA SER A 166 26.59 22.46 10.90
C SER A 166 26.81 20.99 11.14
N ASP A 167 28.04 20.56 11.25
CA ASP A 167 28.41 19.25 11.76
C ASP A 167 28.71 19.41 13.26
N CYS A 168 27.76 19.00 14.10
CA CYS A 168 27.85 19.20 15.55
C CYS A 168 28.86 18.26 16.23
N GLU A 169 29.15 17.11 15.67
CA GLU A 169 29.98 16.07 16.32
C GLU A 169 31.32 15.87 15.60
N GLY A 170 31.43 16.24 14.32
CA GLY A 170 32.64 16.07 13.50
C GLY A 170 33.08 14.61 13.30
N ALA A 171 32.22 13.66 13.63
CA ALA A 171 32.60 12.27 13.78
C ALA A 171 32.11 11.35 12.64
N GLY A 172 31.42 11.87 11.65
CA GLY A 172 30.79 11.05 10.61
C GLY A 172 31.01 11.53 9.19
N GLU A 173 30.85 10.62 8.25
CA GLU A 173 30.71 10.98 6.84
C GLU A 173 29.32 11.56 6.61
N LEU A 174 29.26 12.79 6.09
CA LEU A 174 28.02 13.50 5.82
C LEU A 174 27.70 13.45 4.32
N PHE A 175 26.45 13.20 4.00
CA PHE A 175 25.96 13.37 2.62
C PHE A 175 25.92 14.85 2.27
N ARG A 176 26.46 15.21 1.12
CA ARG A 176 26.35 16.59 0.63
C ARG A 176 24.98 16.79 -0.03
N VAL A 177 24.29 17.83 0.36
CA VAL A 177 23.06 18.30 -0.28
C VAL A 177 23.38 19.53 -1.12
N THR A 178 23.21 19.43 -2.44
CA THR A 178 23.58 20.49 -3.38
C THR A 178 22.68 20.44 -4.63
N THR A 179 22.43 21.60 -5.23
CA THR A 179 21.80 21.74 -6.56
C THR A 179 22.83 22.04 -7.65
N LEU A 180 24.10 22.16 -7.29
CA LEU A 180 25.18 22.37 -8.26
C LEU A 180 25.46 21.09 -9.04
N ASP A 181 25.80 21.22 -10.33
CA ASP A 181 26.28 20.08 -11.12
C ASP A 181 27.62 19.57 -10.54
N PRO A 182 27.70 18.34 -10.03
CA PRO A 182 28.94 17.81 -9.47
C PRO A 182 30.04 17.60 -10.52
N SER A 183 29.68 17.52 -11.82
CA SER A 183 30.64 17.37 -12.91
C SER A 183 31.28 18.69 -13.32
N HIS A 184 30.55 19.79 -13.17
CA HIS A 184 31.00 21.14 -13.57
C HIS A 184 30.54 22.18 -12.53
N PRO A 185 31.04 22.09 -11.28
CA PRO A 185 30.63 23.04 -10.26
C PRO A 185 31.21 24.42 -10.56
N PRO A 186 30.50 25.50 -10.21
CA PRO A 186 31.07 26.84 -10.27
C PRO A 186 32.25 26.94 -9.29
N MET A 187 33.32 27.61 -9.73
CA MET A 187 34.55 27.73 -8.96
C MET A 187 34.79 29.19 -8.54
N THR A 188 35.39 29.36 -7.37
CA THR A 188 35.93 30.67 -6.92
C THR A 188 37.24 30.99 -7.63
N GLU A 189 37.70 32.21 -7.55
CA GLU A 189 39.03 32.62 -8.03
C GLU A 189 40.17 31.84 -7.36
N ALA A 190 39.95 31.33 -6.16
CA ALA A 190 40.91 30.50 -5.42
C ALA A 190 40.92 29.04 -5.84
N GLY A 191 40.00 28.60 -6.74
CA GLY A 191 39.92 27.23 -7.21
C GLY A 191 39.06 26.31 -6.34
N ASP A 192 38.30 26.85 -5.38
CA ASP A 192 37.34 26.08 -4.59
C ASP A 192 35.92 26.13 -5.21
N VAL A 193 35.07 25.17 -4.85
CA VAL A 193 33.64 25.18 -5.28
C VAL A 193 32.93 26.39 -4.66
N ASP A 194 32.30 27.21 -5.52
CA ASP A 194 31.57 28.40 -5.07
C ASP A 194 30.14 28.05 -4.61
N PHE A 195 30.01 27.62 -3.36
CA PHE A 195 28.71 27.28 -2.76
C PHE A 195 27.77 28.48 -2.57
N ARG A 196 28.21 29.73 -2.84
CA ARG A 196 27.30 30.90 -2.84
C ARG A 196 26.26 30.80 -3.98
N GLN A 197 26.57 30.01 -5.01
CA GLN A 197 25.67 29.73 -6.13
C GLN A 197 24.77 28.54 -5.89
N ASP A 198 24.92 27.83 -4.76
CA ASP A 198 24.03 26.71 -4.37
C ASP A 198 22.73 27.23 -3.76
N PHE A 199 21.72 26.36 -3.68
CA PHE A 199 20.36 26.70 -3.22
C PHE A 199 20.35 27.45 -1.86
N PHE A 200 21.14 27.00 -0.90
CA PHE A 200 21.25 27.63 0.41
C PHE A 200 22.39 28.68 0.52
N ALA A 201 23.04 29.04 -0.57
CA ALA A 201 24.19 29.90 -0.63
C ALA A 201 25.34 29.50 0.32
N ARG A 202 25.42 28.22 0.69
CA ARG A 202 26.43 27.62 1.56
C ARG A 202 26.52 26.12 1.37
N LYS A 203 27.60 25.51 1.84
CA LYS A 203 27.71 24.05 1.90
C LYS A 203 26.72 23.51 2.91
N CYS A 204 25.87 22.53 2.49
CA CYS A 204 24.92 21.83 3.33
C CYS A 204 25.13 20.31 3.28
N THR A 205 24.74 19.65 4.35
CA THR A 205 24.82 18.20 4.57
C THR A 205 23.53 17.66 5.14
#